data_c1dcd83cce9084f0a3c02323f24602c2
#
_entry.id   c1dcd83cce9084f0a3c02323f24602c2
#
_cell.length_a   1.000
_cell.length_b   1.000
_cell.length_c   1.000
_cell.angle_alpha   90.00
_cell.angle_beta   90.00
_cell.angle_gamma   90.00
#
_symmetry.space_group_name_H-M   'P 1'
#
loop_
_entity.id
_entity.type
_entity.pdbx_description
1 polymer ?
#
loop_
_entity_poly.entity_id
_entity_poly.type
_entity_poly.pdbx_seq_one_letter_code
_entity_poly.pdbx_strand_id
1 'polypeptide(L)'
;MRGETEHFIREMFERDLPLAQLIDCDWTMLNERLAKHYGIEGVRGPDFRRVSLDKTKTVRGGLLTQASIHAVTSNGSVTSPVARGKWLLDNFLGTPAPPPPPDVPPIEPDIRGATTIKEQLSKHRQIASCASCHKKIDPLGFAL
;
A
#
# COMPACT_ATOMS: atom_id res chain seq x y z
N MET A 1 -10.29 -3.94 8.01
CA MET A 1 -8.94 -3.85 7.46
C MET A 1 -8.09 -5.06 7.90
N ARG A 2 -7.62 -5.16 9.18
CA ARG A 2 -6.78 -6.30 9.63
C ARG A 2 -7.41 -7.67 9.31
N GLY A 3 -8.70 -7.86 9.62
CA GLY A 3 -9.39 -9.12 9.34
C GLY A 3 -9.44 -9.51 7.86
N GLU A 4 -9.42 -8.55 6.94
CA GLU A 4 -9.31 -8.85 5.50
C GLU A 4 -8.02 -9.62 5.20
N THR A 5 -6.89 -9.09 5.66
CA THR A 5 -5.57 -9.69 5.44
C THR A 5 -5.44 -11.05 6.11
N GLU A 6 -5.91 -11.18 7.35
CA GLU A 6 -5.87 -12.45 8.07
C GLU A 6 -6.68 -13.54 7.37
N HIS A 7 -7.90 -13.23 6.91
CA HIS A 7 -8.73 -14.20 6.17
C HIS A 7 -8.19 -14.45 4.76
N PHE A 8 -7.63 -13.42 4.10
CA PHE A 8 -7.02 -13.56 2.79
C PHE A 8 -5.83 -14.54 2.82
N ILE A 9 -4.92 -14.34 3.76
CA ILE A 9 -3.75 -15.24 3.92
C ILE A 9 -4.20 -16.64 4.29
N ARG A 10 -5.19 -16.77 5.19
CA ARG A 10 -5.75 -18.08 5.55
C ARG A 10 -6.33 -18.80 4.33
N GLU A 11 -7.16 -18.13 3.53
CA GLU A 11 -7.75 -18.67 2.30
C GLU A 11 -6.67 -19.13 1.30
N MET A 12 -5.58 -18.35 1.17
CA MET A 12 -4.44 -18.71 0.33
C MET A 12 -3.83 -20.05 0.75
N PHE A 13 -3.60 -20.25 2.05
CA PHE A 13 -3.01 -21.49 2.57
C PHE A 13 -3.99 -22.68 2.56
N GLU A 14 -5.24 -22.48 2.99
CA GLU A 14 -6.23 -23.54 3.08
C GLU A 14 -6.60 -24.13 1.71
N ARG A 15 -6.48 -23.32 0.66
CA ARG A 15 -6.79 -23.73 -0.72
C ARG A 15 -5.56 -23.98 -1.59
N ASP A 16 -4.37 -23.91 -1.03
CA ASP A 16 -3.10 -24.06 -1.76
C ASP A 16 -3.04 -23.21 -3.03
N LEU A 17 -3.39 -21.90 -2.88
CA LEU A 17 -3.48 -20.99 -4.01
C LEU A 17 -2.08 -20.51 -4.44
N PRO A 18 -1.88 -20.25 -5.75
CA PRO A 18 -0.61 -19.77 -6.27
C PRO A 18 -0.15 -18.47 -5.60
N LEU A 19 1.12 -18.38 -5.20
CA LEU A 19 1.69 -17.18 -4.56
C LEU A 19 1.54 -15.90 -5.39
N ALA A 20 1.44 -16.03 -6.72
CA ALA A 20 1.16 -14.88 -7.60
C ALA A 20 -0.13 -14.13 -7.22
N GLN A 21 -1.09 -14.82 -6.60
CA GLN A 21 -2.33 -14.20 -6.12
C GLN A 21 -2.12 -13.26 -4.93
N LEU A 22 -0.97 -13.32 -4.26
CA LEU A 22 -0.59 -12.27 -3.28
C LEU A 22 -0.40 -10.91 -3.94
N ILE A 23 0.03 -10.89 -5.20
CA ILE A 23 0.28 -9.65 -5.96
C ILE A 23 -0.98 -9.23 -6.70
N ASP A 24 -1.57 -10.12 -7.48
CA ASP A 24 -2.77 -9.85 -8.25
C ASP A 24 -3.72 -11.05 -8.26
N CYS A 25 -4.97 -10.78 -7.92
CA CYS A 25 -6.06 -11.75 -7.98
C CYS A 25 -7.39 -11.02 -8.22
N ASP A 26 -8.42 -11.80 -8.58
CA ASP A 26 -9.77 -11.32 -8.84
C ASP A 26 -10.73 -11.49 -7.66
N TRP A 27 -10.17 -11.58 -6.44
CA TRP A 27 -10.97 -11.75 -5.23
C TRP A 27 -10.32 -11.09 -4.00
N THR A 28 -11.11 -10.86 -2.97
CA THR A 28 -10.66 -10.47 -1.63
C THR A 28 -11.63 -10.96 -0.56
N MET A 29 -11.28 -10.74 0.72
CA MET A 29 -12.10 -11.14 1.87
C MET A 29 -12.81 -9.91 2.46
N LEU A 30 -14.12 -9.86 2.34
CA LEU A 30 -14.93 -8.71 2.79
C LEU A 30 -16.03 -9.12 3.78
N ASN A 31 -16.28 -8.23 4.71
CA ASN A 31 -17.56 -8.12 5.42
C ASN A 31 -18.29 -6.86 4.94
N GLU A 32 -19.52 -6.66 5.38
CA GLU A 32 -20.35 -5.52 4.97
C GLU A 32 -19.68 -4.17 5.22
N ARG A 33 -19.03 -3.99 6.38
CA ARG A 33 -18.38 -2.73 6.75
C ARG A 33 -17.23 -2.39 5.79
N LEU A 34 -16.41 -3.38 5.47
CA LEU A 34 -15.26 -3.17 4.59
C LEU A 34 -15.67 -3.03 3.12
N ALA A 35 -16.69 -3.77 2.71
CA ALA A 35 -17.28 -3.64 1.37
C ALA A 35 -17.82 -2.23 1.14
N LYS A 36 -18.54 -1.66 2.11
CA LYS A 36 -18.97 -0.25 2.06
C LYS A 36 -17.79 0.73 1.95
N HIS A 37 -16.71 0.48 2.68
CA HIS A 37 -15.49 1.30 2.61
C HIS A 37 -14.83 1.25 1.23
N TYR A 38 -14.91 0.11 0.54
CA TYR A 38 -14.36 -0.07 -0.81
C TYR A 38 -15.33 0.29 -1.94
N GLY A 39 -16.57 0.66 -1.61
CA GLY A 39 -17.63 0.91 -2.60
C GLY A 39 -18.09 -0.37 -3.33
N ILE A 40 -17.94 -1.55 -2.70
CA ILE A 40 -18.35 -2.83 -3.26
C ILE A 40 -19.72 -3.20 -2.70
N GLU A 41 -20.68 -3.37 -3.59
CA GLU A 41 -22.05 -3.69 -3.24
C GLU A 41 -22.30 -5.20 -3.06
N GLY A 42 -23.46 -5.53 -2.46
CA GLY A 42 -23.94 -6.91 -2.36
C GLY A 42 -23.40 -7.72 -1.18
N VAL A 43 -22.46 -7.20 -0.40
CA VAL A 43 -21.92 -7.88 0.79
C VAL A 43 -22.70 -7.44 2.03
N ARG A 44 -23.25 -8.43 2.80
CA ARG A 44 -24.07 -8.19 4.00
C ARG A 44 -23.51 -8.93 5.21
N GLY A 45 -23.65 -8.34 6.38
CA GLY A 45 -23.33 -8.94 7.67
C GLY A 45 -21.88 -8.79 8.12
N PRO A 46 -21.57 -9.22 9.37
CA PRO A 46 -20.29 -8.96 10.02
C PRO A 46 -19.15 -9.92 9.58
N ASP A 47 -19.50 -11.10 9.05
CA ASP A 47 -18.54 -12.15 8.78
C ASP A 47 -17.78 -11.91 7.48
N PHE A 48 -16.48 -12.18 7.52
CA PHE A 48 -15.65 -12.14 6.32
C PHE A 48 -15.93 -13.32 5.39
N ARG A 49 -16.02 -13.04 4.12
CA ARG A 49 -16.22 -14.03 3.05
C ARG A 49 -15.45 -13.65 1.81
N ARG A 50 -15.11 -14.65 1.01
CA ARG A 50 -14.50 -14.43 -0.30
C ARG A 50 -15.49 -13.75 -1.23
N VAL A 51 -15.06 -12.66 -1.84
CA VAL A 51 -15.84 -11.85 -2.78
C VAL A 51 -15.03 -11.70 -4.06
N SER A 52 -15.61 -12.03 -5.19
CA SER A 52 -15.00 -11.79 -6.51
C SER A 52 -14.99 -10.31 -6.83
N LEU A 53 -13.89 -9.85 -7.42
CA LEU A 53 -13.68 -8.48 -7.83
C LEU A 53 -13.86 -8.33 -9.34
N ASP A 54 -14.69 -7.38 -9.73
CA ASP A 54 -14.83 -6.99 -11.12
C ASP A 54 -13.68 -6.05 -11.50
N LYS A 55 -12.68 -6.58 -12.17
CA LYS A 55 -11.47 -5.85 -12.60
C LYS A 55 -11.77 -4.68 -13.55
N THR A 56 -12.96 -4.60 -14.12
CA THR A 56 -13.38 -3.44 -14.91
C THR A 56 -13.82 -2.26 -14.05
N LYS A 57 -14.19 -2.52 -12.79
CA LYS A 57 -14.70 -1.53 -11.83
C LYS A 57 -13.74 -1.20 -10.71
N THR A 58 -12.72 -2.04 -10.48
CA THR A 58 -11.75 -1.82 -9.42
C THR A 58 -10.35 -2.24 -9.83
N VAL A 59 -9.36 -1.48 -9.41
CA VAL A 59 -7.94 -1.82 -9.52
C VAL A 59 -7.46 -2.70 -8.36
N ARG A 60 -8.36 -3.01 -7.42
CA ARG A 60 -8.01 -3.87 -6.28
C ARG A 60 -7.74 -5.28 -6.71
N GLY A 61 -6.83 -5.94 -6.00
CA GLY A 61 -6.48 -7.33 -6.16
C GLY A 61 -5.18 -7.63 -5.43
N GLY A 62 -5.13 -8.75 -4.76
CA GLY A 62 -3.99 -9.14 -3.95
C GLY A 62 -3.78 -8.32 -2.67
N LEU A 63 -2.75 -8.72 -1.93
CA LEU A 63 -2.42 -8.18 -0.60
C LEU A 63 -2.10 -6.67 -0.64
N LEU A 64 -1.35 -6.24 -1.65
CA LEU A 64 -0.80 -4.88 -1.71
C LEU A 64 -1.86 -3.79 -1.85
N THR A 65 -3.05 -4.13 -2.34
CA THR A 65 -4.17 -3.19 -2.50
C THR A 65 -5.12 -3.16 -1.30
N GLN A 66 -4.84 -3.94 -0.26
CA GLN A 66 -5.68 -3.99 0.95
C GLN A 66 -5.49 -2.75 1.81
N ALA A 67 -6.58 -2.26 2.40
CA ALA A 67 -6.56 -1.07 3.25
C ALA A 67 -5.68 -1.23 4.50
N SER A 68 -5.44 -2.45 4.98
CA SER A 68 -4.50 -2.74 6.06
C SER A 68 -3.08 -2.33 5.73
N ILE A 69 -2.60 -2.64 4.51
CA ILE A 69 -1.26 -2.27 4.04
C ILE A 69 -1.13 -0.75 3.94
N HIS A 70 -2.15 -0.09 3.37
CA HIS A 70 -2.17 1.38 3.31
C HIS A 70 -2.20 2.02 4.69
N ALA A 71 -2.90 1.43 5.65
CA ALA A 71 -2.98 1.93 7.02
C ALA A 71 -1.64 1.82 7.77
N VAL A 72 -0.95 0.67 7.69
CA VAL A 72 0.33 0.47 8.39
C VAL A 72 1.50 1.22 7.74
N THR A 73 1.35 1.62 6.49
CA THR A 73 2.34 2.40 5.74
C THR A 73 2.02 3.89 5.66
N SER A 74 1.11 4.36 6.49
CA SER A 74 0.78 5.78 6.67
C SER A 74 1.07 6.22 8.11
N ASN A 75 1.06 7.52 8.36
CA ASN A 75 1.21 8.07 9.72
C ASN A 75 -0.13 8.33 10.42
N GLY A 76 -1.24 7.86 9.85
CA GLY A 76 -2.59 8.04 10.38
C GLY A 76 -3.29 9.34 9.93
N SER A 77 -2.56 10.36 9.53
CA SER A 77 -3.12 11.65 9.08
C SER A 77 -2.97 11.85 7.57
N VAL A 78 -1.83 11.47 7.02
CA VAL A 78 -1.50 11.62 5.59
C VAL A 78 -0.92 10.34 5.03
N THR A 79 -1.15 10.12 3.75
CA THR A 79 -0.50 9.01 3.03
C THR A 79 1.00 9.27 2.91
N SER A 80 1.79 8.20 2.97
CA SER A 80 3.25 8.27 2.83
C SER A 80 3.76 7.32 1.75
N PRO A 81 3.88 7.77 0.50
CA PRO A 81 4.46 6.94 -0.56
C PRO A 81 5.87 6.45 -0.23
N VAL A 82 6.68 7.27 0.44
CA VAL A 82 8.04 6.88 0.85
C VAL A 82 8.01 5.72 1.85
N ALA A 83 7.20 5.82 2.91
CA ALA A 83 7.05 4.74 3.89
C ALA A 83 6.53 3.46 3.24
N ARG A 84 5.58 3.59 2.32
CA ARG A 84 5.00 2.47 1.58
C ARG A 84 6.01 1.81 0.64
N GLY A 85 6.76 2.60 -0.12
CA GLY A 85 7.82 2.10 -0.99
C GLY A 85 8.95 1.42 -0.21
N LYS A 86 9.36 2.01 0.94
CA LYS A 86 10.31 1.37 1.84
C LYS A 86 9.78 0.04 2.39
N TRP A 87 8.54 0.01 2.85
CA TRP A 87 7.89 -1.21 3.35
C TRP A 87 7.88 -2.33 2.31
N LEU A 88 7.61 -2.00 1.04
CA LEU A 88 7.66 -2.97 -0.07
C LEU A 88 9.06 -3.54 -0.28
N LEU A 89 10.08 -2.68 -0.28
CA LEU A 89 11.47 -3.10 -0.41
C LEU A 89 11.89 -4.03 0.73
N ASP A 90 11.54 -3.67 1.97
CA ASP A 90 11.96 -4.40 3.15
C ASP A 90 11.22 -5.74 3.30
N ASN A 91 9.89 -5.74 3.11
CA ASN A 91 9.04 -6.87 3.50
C ASN A 91 8.57 -7.75 2.34
N PHE A 92 8.52 -7.22 1.13
CA PHE A 92 7.99 -7.94 -0.02
C PHE A 92 9.08 -8.32 -1.02
N LEU A 93 10.01 -7.42 -1.30
CA LEU A 93 11.07 -7.64 -2.27
C LEU A 93 12.39 -8.14 -1.65
N GLY A 94 12.53 -8.06 -0.32
CA GLY A 94 13.75 -8.50 0.37
C GLY A 94 15.01 -7.70 -0.02
N THR A 95 14.82 -6.48 -0.51
CA THR A 95 15.90 -5.59 -0.95
C THR A 95 15.84 -4.25 -0.20
N PRO A 96 16.12 -4.23 1.12
CA PRO A 96 15.97 -3.04 1.94
C PRO A 96 16.77 -1.86 1.39
N ALA A 97 16.16 -0.67 1.45
CA ALA A 97 16.88 0.55 1.15
C ALA A 97 17.93 0.84 2.24
N PRO A 98 19.11 1.35 1.87
CA PRO A 98 20.09 1.77 2.88
C PRO A 98 19.49 2.84 3.80
N PRO A 99 19.96 2.92 5.06
CA PRO A 99 19.54 3.99 5.95
C PRO A 99 19.90 5.36 5.36
N PRO A 100 19.08 6.39 5.64
CA PRO A 100 19.40 7.74 5.19
C PRO A 100 20.73 8.18 5.82
N PRO A 101 21.55 8.98 5.10
CA PRO A 101 22.72 9.61 5.69
C PRO A 101 22.35 10.44 6.94
N PRO A 102 23.21 10.52 7.97
CA PRO A 102 22.90 11.19 9.24
C PRO A 102 22.59 12.69 9.08
N ASP A 103 23.07 13.32 8.02
CA ASP A 103 22.93 14.76 7.79
C ASP A 103 21.76 15.15 6.86
N VAL A 104 20.89 14.19 6.52
CA VAL A 104 19.71 14.49 5.69
C VAL A 104 18.56 14.91 6.59
N PRO A 105 18.12 16.18 6.52
CA PRO A 105 16.98 16.63 7.31
C PRO A 105 15.71 15.91 6.84
N PRO A 106 14.78 15.63 7.77
CA PRO A 106 13.47 15.10 7.39
C PRO A 106 12.78 16.09 6.44
N ILE A 107 11.98 15.56 5.52
CA ILE A 107 11.10 16.42 4.72
C ILE A 107 10.09 17.03 5.69
N GLU A 108 10.26 18.28 6.03
CA GLU A 108 9.18 19.03 6.65
C GLU A 108 8.09 19.22 5.60
N PRO A 109 6.83 18.93 5.93
CA PRO A 109 5.73 19.26 5.05
C PRO A 109 5.75 20.78 4.88
N ASP A 110 6.13 21.27 3.73
CA ASP A 110 6.01 22.69 3.40
C ASP A 110 4.52 23.00 3.22
N ILE A 111 3.89 23.38 4.31
CA ILE A 111 2.47 23.79 4.34
C ILE A 111 2.23 25.12 3.62
N ARG A 112 3.30 25.81 3.16
CA ARG A 112 3.25 27.08 2.45
C ARG A 112 3.24 26.85 0.92
N GLY A 113 2.11 26.39 0.36
CA GLY A 113 1.91 26.33 -1.08
C GLY A 113 2.42 25.06 -1.79
N ALA A 114 2.79 24.04 -1.04
CA ALA A 114 3.04 22.73 -1.63
C ALA A 114 1.70 22.03 -1.86
N THR A 115 1.37 21.86 -3.09
CA THR A 115 0.07 21.45 -3.57
C THR A 115 -0.12 19.92 -3.44
N THR A 116 0.92 19.12 -3.64
CA THR A 116 0.83 17.66 -3.56
C THR A 116 2.09 17.03 -2.98
N ILE A 117 1.94 15.84 -2.37
CA ILE A 117 3.07 15.02 -1.91
C ILE A 117 4.03 14.70 -3.06
N LYS A 118 3.51 14.49 -4.26
CA LYS A 118 4.32 14.23 -5.46
C LYS A 118 5.24 15.39 -5.81
N GLU A 119 4.74 16.62 -5.70
CA GLU A 119 5.55 17.83 -5.93
C GLU A 119 6.58 18.05 -4.84
N GLN A 120 6.23 17.83 -3.58
CA GLN A 120 7.16 17.89 -2.45
C GLN A 120 8.33 16.91 -2.65
N LEU A 121 8.03 15.65 -2.95
CA LEU A 121 9.03 14.62 -3.21
C LEU A 121 9.85 14.93 -4.48
N SER A 122 9.24 15.55 -5.48
CA SER A 122 9.96 15.99 -6.69
C SER A 122 11.01 17.05 -6.38
N LYS A 123 10.68 18.04 -5.53
CA LYS A 123 11.63 19.04 -5.05
C LYS A 123 12.75 18.42 -4.22
N HIS A 124 12.41 17.52 -3.30
CA HIS A 124 13.38 16.83 -2.45
C HIS A 124 14.38 16.01 -3.28
N ARG A 125 13.96 15.36 -4.36
CA ARG A 125 14.81 14.59 -5.26
C ARG A 125 15.76 15.45 -6.13
N GLN A 126 15.66 16.77 -6.12
CA GLN A 126 16.65 17.65 -6.78
C GLN A 126 18.00 17.61 -6.06
N ILE A 127 18.04 17.21 -4.81
CA ILE A 127 19.25 17.00 -4.04
C ILE A 127 19.81 15.60 -4.37
N ALA A 128 21.04 15.53 -4.90
CA ALA A 128 21.63 14.29 -5.41
C ALA A 128 21.72 13.16 -4.36
N SER A 129 22.07 13.51 -3.11
CA SER A 129 22.11 12.54 -2.00
C SER A 129 20.75 11.93 -1.71
N CYS A 130 19.67 12.72 -1.75
CA CYS A 130 18.31 12.27 -1.55
C CYS A 130 17.81 11.43 -2.74
N ALA A 131 18.11 11.87 -3.95
CA ALA A 131 17.71 11.20 -5.18
C ALA A 131 18.19 9.75 -5.27
N SER A 132 19.34 9.42 -4.72
CA SER A 132 19.94 8.07 -4.78
C SER A 132 19.05 7.00 -4.16
N CYS A 133 18.41 7.29 -3.03
CA CYS A 133 17.47 6.39 -2.34
C CYS A 133 16.06 6.52 -2.91
N HIS A 134 15.57 7.75 -3.08
CA HIS A 134 14.19 8.00 -3.52
C HIS A 134 13.88 7.48 -4.93
N LYS A 135 14.88 7.38 -5.81
CA LYS A 135 14.75 6.78 -7.13
C LYS A 135 14.25 5.33 -7.09
N LYS A 136 14.59 4.58 -6.04
CA LYS A 136 14.16 3.19 -5.84
C LYS A 136 12.87 3.08 -5.04
N ILE A 137 12.71 3.94 -4.03
CA ILE A 137 11.60 3.88 -3.05
C ILE A 137 10.31 4.45 -3.64
N ASP A 138 10.37 5.65 -4.20
CA ASP A 138 9.18 6.42 -4.57
C ASP A 138 8.31 5.75 -5.64
N PRO A 139 8.85 5.17 -6.73
CA PRO A 139 8.03 4.52 -7.75
C PRO A 139 7.16 3.40 -7.17
N LEU A 140 7.70 2.61 -6.26
CA LEU A 140 6.98 1.54 -5.59
C LEU A 140 5.87 2.07 -4.68
N GLY A 141 6.14 3.14 -3.96
CA GLY A 141 5.16 3.76 -3.07
C GLY A 141 4.03 4.50 -3.79
N PHE A 142 4.27 4.98 -5.00
CA PHE A 142 3.26 5.61 -5.85
C PHE A 142 2.45 4.61 -6.70
N ALA A 143 2.94 3.39 -6.86
CA ALA A 143 2.24 2.33 -7.59
C ALA A 143 1.05 1.73 -6.80
N LEU A 144 0.99 2.03 -5.49
CA LEU A 144 -0.05 1.53 -4.56
C LEU A 144 -0.98 2.69 -4.11
#